data_be71812a895949f9d8fd5b7967a13ecf
#
_entry.id   be71812a895949f9d8fd5b7967a13ecf
#
_cell.length_a   1.000
_cell.length_b   1.000
_cell.length_c   1.000
_cell.angle_alpha   90.00
_cell.angle_beta   90.00
_cell.angle_gamma   90.00
#
_symmetry.space_group_name_H-M   'P 1'
#
loop_
_entity.id
_entity.type
_entity.pdbx_description
1 polymer ?
#
loop_
_entity_poly.entity_id
_entity_poly.type
_entity_poly.pdbx_seq_one_letter_code
_entity_poly.pdbx_strand_id
1 'polypeptide(L)'
;MTRVVLLWLALVLSCGSAGASRLQIVTDEDIDVTAGWNAYRANDQARALTHYRKAADRNNRVAQFNLAIMLLAGEGTTADPWSGVAWLRKSAELGFARAQFALALLYEKGEHVTRSQDEATAWFRKAAEQNHLEAQIGLATQYFLGRGAPRDFRQAAQWYERAADQGDEASAYIIASLYEKGEGVEQDYPRALYYYSRAASGGEPAALMKAREMRDKLPR
;
A
#
# COMPACT_ATOMS: atom_id res chain seq x y z
N MET A 1 -6.31 5.49 21.97
CA MET A 1 -6.62 5.15 20.55
C MET A 1 -5.48 5.44 19.57
N THR A 2 -4.45 6.20 19.96
CA THR A 2 -3.30 6.61 19.12
C THR A 2 -2.27 5.50 18.81
N ARG A 3 -2.27 4.41 19.57
CA ARG A 3 -1.26 3.31 19.40
C ARG A 3 -1.54 2.35 18.23
N VAL A 4 -2.76 2.27 17.75
CA VAL A 4 -3.15 1.30 16.69
C VAL A 4 -2.71 1.79 15.30
N VAL A 5 -2.70 3.08 15.06
CA VAL A 5 -2.29 3.68 13.79
C VAL A 5 -0.78 3.63 13.60
N LEU A 6 -0.03 3.84 14.69
CA LEU A 6 1.42 3.69 14.69
C LEU A 6 1.86 2.26 14.37
N LEU A 7 1.08 1.24 14.80
CA LEU A 7 1.32 -0.15 14.43
C LEU A 7 1.12 -0.42 12.93
N TRP A 8 0.17 0.26 12.27
CA TRP A 8 -0.04 0.11 10.83
C TRP A 8 0.98 0.88 9.97
N LEU A 9 1.39 2.07 10.38
CA LEU A 9 2.51 2.79 9.76
C LEU A 9 3.84 2.08 10.02
N ALA A 10 4.03 1.47 11.20
CA ALA A 10 5.17 0.61 11.50
C ALA A 10 5.09 -0.75 10.78
N LEU A 11 3.88 -1.29 10.52
CA LEU A 11 3.68 -2.52 9.73
C LEU A 11 4.03 -2.32 8.25
N VAL A 12 3.88 -1.13 7.70
CA VAL A 12 4.43 -0.79 6.37
C VAL A 12 5.97 -0.84 6.38
N LEU A 13 6.59 -0.74 7.57
CA LEU A 13 8.03 -0.92 7.78
C LEU A 13 8.42 -2.36 8.18
N SER A 14 7.47 -3.22 8.62
CA SER A 14 7.80 -4.51 9.23
C SER A 14 7.09 -5.75 8.67
N CYS A 15 6.17 -5.64 7.71
CA CYS A 15 5.52 -6.80 7.13
C CYS A 15 6.34 -7.39 5.98
N GLY A 16 7.25 -8.27 6.34
CA GLY A 16 8.10 -9.02 5.43
C GLY A 16 8.88 -10.10 6.15
N SER A 17 8.18 -11.11 6.70
CA SER A 17 8.79 -12.38 7.04
C SER A 17 8.57 -13.35 5.89
N ALA A 18 9.44 -13.31 4.91
CA ALA A 18 9.99 -14.41 4.12
C ALA A 18 10.70 -13.79 2.90
N GLY A 19 11.97 -13.65 3.02
CA GLY A 19 12.82 -13.04 2.01
C GLY A 19 13.05 -11.58 2.38
N ALA A 20 14.25 -11.29 2.90
CA ALA A 20 14.75 -9.96 3.07
C ALA A 20 14.57 -9.20 1.75
N SER A 21 13.40 -8.63 1.54
CA SER A 21 13.23 -7.56 0.58
C SER A 21 14.22 -6.52 1.06
N ARG A 22 15.38 -6.49 0.43
CA ARG A 22 16.23 -5.34 0.41
C ARG A 22 15.27 -4.16 0.33
N LEU A 23 15.13 -3.42 1.43
CA LEU A 23 14.72 -2.05 1.35
C LEU A 23 15.59 -1.50 0.25
N GLN A 24 15.03 -1.41 -0.94
CA GLN A 24 15.62 -0.69 -2.01
C GLN A 24 15.61 0.74 -1.49
N ILE A 25 16.71 1.08 -0.79
CA ILE A 25 17.10 2.46 -0.68
C ILE A 25 17.09 2.88 -2.15
N VAL A 26 16.02 3.55 -2.56
CA VAL A 26 16.10 4.38 -3.75
C VAL A 26 17.17 5.38 -3.35
N THR A 27 18.40 5.05 -3.70
CA THR A 27 19.53 5.93 -3.61
C THR A 27 19.31 7.03 -4.64
N ASP A 28 18.47 7.99 -4.30
CA ASP A 28 18.89 9.35 -4.52
C ASP A 28 20.16 9.43 -3.69
N GLU A 29 21.30 9.63 -4.33
CA GLU A 29 22.64 9.61 -3.70
C GLU A 29 22.82 10.74 -2.67
N ASP A 30 21.78 11.06 -1.92
CA ASP A 30 21.79 12.09 -0.90
C ASP A 30 22.42 11.51 0.37
N ILE A 31 23.62 11.99 0.68
CA ILE A 31 24.40 11.58 1.85
C ILE A 31 23.62 11.73 3.16
N ASP A 32 22.73 12.74 3.26
CA ASP A 32 21.90 12.95 4.44
C ASP A 32 20.77 11.92 4.54
N VAL A 33 20.23 11.39 3.44
CA VAL A 33 19.26 10.29 3.48
C VAL A 33 19.92 9.04 4.08
N THR A 34 21.10 8.70 3.60
CA THR A 34 21.87 7.55 4.10
C THR A 34 22.28 7.74 5.57
N ALA A 35 22.75 8.93 5.94
CA ALA A 35 23.13 9.26 7.32
C ALA A 35 21.90 9.22 8.26
N GLY A 36 20.76 9.74 7.81
CA GLY A 36 19.49 9.67 8.53
C GLY A 36 19.04 8.24 8.78
N TRP A 37 19.10 7.38 7.76
CA TRP A 37 18.79 5.96 7.91
C TRP A 37 19.71 5.24 8.88
N ASN A 38 21.02 5.49 8.82
CA ASN A 38 21.98 4.89 9.73
C ASN A 38 21.76 5.34 11.19
N ALA A 39 21.48 6.63 11.40
CA ALA A 39 21.12 7.16 12.71
C ALA A 39 19.81 6.54 13.24
N TYR A 40 18.79 6.40 12.40
CA TYR A 40 17.53 5.77 12.76
C TYR A 40 17.73 4.31 13.20
N ARG A 41 18.49 3.53 12.43
CA ARG A 41 18.85 2.14 12.80
C ARG A 41 19.66 2.04 14.08
N ALA A 42 20.48 3.04 14.39
CA ALA A 42 21.22 3.14 15.64
C ALA A 42 20.34 3.63 16.81
N ASN A 43 19.03 3.79 16.61
CA ASN A 43 18.07 4.34 17.57
C ASN A 43 18.38 5.79 18.02
N ASP A 44 19.16 6.53 17.22
CA ASP A 44 19.40 7.97 17.37
C ASP A 44 18.41 8.76 16.53
N GLN A 45 17.17 8.80 17.01
CA GLN A 45 16.04 9.41 16.28
C GLN A 45 16.23 10.92 16.11
N ALA A 46 16.81 11.62 17.09
CA ALA A 46 17.05 13.06 17.00
C ALA A 46 18.03 13.40 15.88
N ARG A 47 19.09 12.60 15.75
CA ARG A 47 20.08 12.74 14.67
C ARG A 47 19.48 12.35 13.32
N ALA A 48 18.68 11.28 13.26
CA ALA A 48 17.96 10.88 12.05
C ALA A 48 17.05 12.01 11.54
N LEU A 49 16.24 12.59 12.43
CA LEU A 49 15.36 13.73 12.15
C LEU A 49 16.13 14.92 11.55
N THR A 50 17.31 15.22 12.12
CA THR A 50 18.17 16.31 11.64
C THR A 50 18.66 16.08 10.22
N HIS A 51 19.11 14.87 9.89
CA HIS A 51 19.57 14.51 8.55
C HIS A 51 18.42 14.50 7.54
N TYR A 52 17.28 13.88 7.88
CA TYR A 52 16.12 13.88 6.99
C TYR A 52 15.59 15.29 6.71
N ARG A 53 15.62 16.19 7.72
CA ARG A 53 15.22 17.59 7.49
C ARG A 53 16.12 18.28 6.48
N LYS A 54 17.45 18.14 6.61
CA LYS A 54 18.40 18.71 5.65
C LYS A 54 18.16 18.23 4.21
N ALA A 55 17.92 16.93 4.04
CA ALA A 55 17.66 16.38 2.72
C ALA A 55 16.25 16.76 2.20
N ALA A 56 15.26 16.82 3.08
CA ALA A 56 13.88 17.22 2.74
C ALA A 56 13.81 18.67 2.25
N ASP A 57 14.58 19.57 2.86
CA ASP A 57 14.71 20.96 2.45
C ASP A 57 15.34 21.11 1.05
N ARG A 58 16.10 20.12 0.60
CA ARG A 58 16.62 20.01 -0.79
C ARG A 58 15.67 19.29 -1.75
N ASN A 59 14.41 19.13 -1.37
CA ASN A 59 13.37 18.44 -2.16
C ASN A 59 13.63 16.93 -2.38
N ASN A 60 14.40 16.28 -1.53
CA ASN A 60 14.51 14.83 -1.59
C ASN A 60 13.21 14.17 -1.10
N ARG A 61 12.49 13.53 -2.02
CA ARG A 61 11.17 12.93 -1.75
C ARG A 61 11.21 11.81 -0.69
N VAL A 62 12.30 11.04 -0.63
CA VAL A 62 12.47 9.97 0.36
C VAL A 62 12.68 10.56 1.76
N ALA A 63 13.52 11.59 1.87
CA ALA A 63 13.73 12.32 3.12
C ALA A 63 12.45 13.00 3.60
N GLN A 64 11.69 13.63 2.69
CA GLN A 64 10.40 14.25 3.01
C GLN A 64 9.41 13.23 3.59
N PHE A 65 9.34 12.03 3.01
CA PHE A 65 8.53 10.94 3.55
C PHE A 65 9.00 10.52 4.94
N ASN A 66 10.29 10.24 5.13
CA ASN A 66 10.83 9.80 6.41
C ASN A 66 10.65 10.86 7.49
N LEU A 67 10.91 12.14 7.16
CA LEU A 67 10.65 13.27 8.04
C LEU A 67 9.18 13.35 8.43
N ALA A 68 8.28 13.18 7.46
CA ALA A 68 6.84 13.20 7.70
C ALA A 68 6.41 12.11 8.71
N ILE A 69 6.88 10.87 8.51
CA ILE A 69 6.57 9.75 9.40
C ILE A 69 7.09 10.01 10.83
N MET A 70 8.32 10.50 10.96
CA MET A 70 8.90 10.83 12.26
C MET A 70 8.13 11.95 12.98
N LEU A 71 7.70 12.98 12.26
CA LEU A 71 6.88 14.07 12.82
C LEU A 71 5.49 13.60 13.23
N LEU A 72 4.84 12.75 12.42
CA LEU A 72 3.54 12.15 12.76
C LEU A 72 3.61 11.29 14.01
N ALA A 73 4.69 10.52 14.15
CA ALA A 73 4.91 9.61 15.26
C ALA A 73 5.49 10.29 16.52
N GLY A 74 6.10 11.45 16.39
CA GLY A 74 6.87 12.11 17.47
C GLY A 74 8.19 11.42 17.74
N GLU A 75 8.81 10.83 16.71
CA GLU A 75 10.12 10.17 16.83
C GLU A 75 11.25 11.19 16.73
N GLY A 76 12.06 11.25 17.78
CA GLY A 76 13.17 12.23 17.90
C GLY A 76 12.74 13.67 18.18
N THR A 77 11.43 13.90 18.34
CA THR A 77 10.81 15.19 18.68
C THR A 77 9.41 14.97 19.24
N THR A 78 8.74 16.02 19.69
CA THR A 78 7.29 15.96 19.97
C THR A 78 6.53 15.79 18.66
N ALA A 79 5.42 15.04 18.70
CA ALA A 79 4.58 14.84 17.53
C ALA A 79 4.06 16.18 16.98
N ASP A 80 4.23 16.38 15.69
CA ASP A 80 3.71 17.52 14.93
C ASP A 80 2.96 17.02 13.68
N PRO A 81 1.68 16.62 13.83
CA PRO A 81 0.92 16.09 12.72
C PRO A 81 0.72 17.05 11.57
N TRP A 82 0.65 18.37 11.84
CA TRP A 82 0.46 19.38 10.80
C TRP A 82 1.67 19.45 9.86
N SER A 83 2.86 19.58 10.44
CA SER A 83 4.10 19.53 9.65
C SER A 83 4.30 18.16 9.00
N GLY A 84 3.95 17.07 9.70
CA GLY A 84 4.05 15.72 9.18
C GLY A 84 3.22 15.54 7.90
N VAL A 85 1.94 15.93 7.92
CA VAL A 85 1.07 15.89 6.72
C VAL A 85 1.58 16.80 5.61
N ALA A 86 2.07 17.99 5.94
CA ALA A 86 2.61 18.90 4.94
C ALA A 86 3.82 18.31 4.21
N TRP A 87 4.76 17.69 4.92
CA TRP A 87 5.90 16.99 4.31
C TRP A 87 5.50 15.73 3.54
N LEU A 88 4.53 14.97 4.06
CA LEU A 88 3.99 13.80 3.36
C LEU A 88 3.38 14.19 2.01
N ARG A 89 2.63 15.30 1.97
CA ARG A 89 2.04 15.83 0.74
C ARG A 89 3.12 16.22 -0.26
N LYS A 90 4.16 16.95 0.15
CA LYS A 90 5.29 17.31 -0.73
C LYS A 90 5.93 16.07 -1.35
N SER A 91 6.22 15.05 -0.53
CA SER A 91 6.77 13.78 -1.02
C SER A 91 5.85 13.07 -2.02
N ALA A 92 4.54 13.05 -1.75
CA ALA A 92 3.53 12.45 -2.63
C ALA A 92 3.40 13.20 -3.96
N GLU A 93 3.47 14.53 -3.93
CA GLU A 93 3.46 15.40 -5.12
C GLU A 93 4.71 15.20 -5.99
N LEU A 94 5.86 14.92 -5.37
CA LEU A 94 7.10 14.51 -6.08
C LEU A 94 7.06 13.06 -6.57
N GLY A 95 5.92 12.38 -6.48
CA GLY A 95 5.71 11.07 -7.06
C GLY A 95 6.24 9.90 -6.22
N PHE A 96 6.50 10.07 -4.92
CA PHE A 96 6.94 8.94 -4.10
C PHE A 96 5.74 8.04 -3.75
N ALA A 97 5.69 6.83 -4.31
CA ALA A 97 4.54 5.94 -4.22
C ALA A 97 4.13 5.62 -2.77
N ARG A 98 5.10 5.43 -1.87
CA ARG A 98 4.82 5.20 -0.44
C ARG A 98 4.15 6.40 0.22
N ALA A 99 4.57 7.62 -0.14
CA ALA A 99 3.94 8.84 0.38
C ALA A 99 2.54 9.02 -0.18
N GLN A 100 2.32 8.71 -1.45
CA GLN A 100 1.00 8.73 -2.08
C GLN A 100 0.05 7.74 -1.40
N PHE A 101 0.50 6.51 -1.16
CA PHE A 101 -0.26 5.51 -0.42
C PHE A 101 -0.58 5.96 1.02
N ALA A 102 0.42 6.46 1.76
CA ALA A 102 0.22 6.94 3.12
C ALA A 102 -0.78 8.12 3.16
N LEU A 103 -0.68 9.06 2.22
CA LEU A 103 -1.60 10.17 2.12
C LEU A 103 -3.03 9.72 1.78
N ALA A 104 -3.18 8.72 0.92
CA ALA A 104 -4.47 8.09 0.63
C ALA A 104 -5.13 7.53 1.89
N LEU A 105 -4.37 6.83 2.73
CA LEU A 105 -4.86 6.29 4.00
C LEU A 105 -5.29 7.39 4.97
N LEU A 106 -4.56 8.51 5.05
CA LEU A 106 -4.95 9.64 5.90
C LEU A 106 -6.30 10.22 5.45
N TYR A 107 -6.50 10.40 4.13
CA TYR A 107 -7.78 10.86 3.59
C TYR A 107 -8.90 9.84 3.77
N GLU A 108 -8.64 8.55 3.60
CA GLU A 108 -9.64 7.49 3.78
C GLU A 108 -10.18 7.47 5.22
N LYS A 109 -9.29 7.64 6.21
CA LYS A 109 -9.64 7.59 7.62
C LYS A 109 -10.05 8.95 8.19
N GLY A 110 -9.61 10.06 7.60
CA GLY A 110 -9.77 11.40 8.14
C GLY A 110 -8.82 11.67 9.31
N GLU A 111 -7.63 11.07 9.28
CA GLU A 111 -6.61 11.27 10.32
C GLU A 111 -5.73 12.46 9.94
N HIS A 112 -5.70 13.49 10.78
CA HIS A 112 -4.95 14.74 10.58
C HIS A 112 -5.33 15.53 9.32
N VAL A 113 -6.31 15.05 8.54
CA VAL A 113 -6.90 15.70 7.36
C VAL A 113 -8.41 15.52 7.39
N THR A 114 -9.15 16.37 6.69
CA THR A 114 -10.58 16.15 6.48
C THR A 114 -10.78 14.88 5.66
N ARG A 115 -11.63 13.96 6.15
CA ARG A 115 -11.93 12.72 5.44
C ARG A 115 -12.46 12.99 4.04
N SER A 116 -11.89 12.35 3.05
CA SER A 116 -12.31 12.44 1.65
C SER A 116 -12.01 11.14 0.91
N GLN A 117 -13.05 10.42 0.52
CA GLN A 117 -12.88 9.18 -0.24
C GLN A 117 -12.40 9.47 -1.68
N ASP A 118 -12.78 10.61 -2.25
CA ASP A 118 -12.35 11.02 -3.59
C ASP A 118 -10.84 11.29 -3.62
N GLU A 119 -10.34 12.04 -2.63
CA GLU A 119 -8.88 12.27 -2.47
C GLU A 119 -8.14 10.96 -2.22
N ALA A 120 -8.67 10.10 -1.34
CA ALA A 120 -8.07 8.80 -1.06
C ALA A 120 -7.95 7.97 -2.35
N THR A 121 -9.02 7.86 -3.14
CA THR A 121 -9.02 7.13 -4.41
C THR A 121 -8.04 7.72 -5.41
N ALA A 122 -7.96 9.06 -5.50
CA ALA A 122 -7.01 9.74 -6.40
C ALA A 122 -5.56 9.43 -6.03
N TRP A 123 -5.22 9.43 -4.74
CA TRP A 123 -3.87 9.13 -4.28
C TRP A 123 -3.55 7.64 -4.35
N PHE A 124 -4.50 6.73 -4.03
CA PHE A 124 -4.33 5.29 -4.27
C PHE A 124 -4.02 5.01 -5.73
N ARG A 125 -4.72 5.66 -6.68
CA ARG A 125 -4.48 5.46 -8.12
C ARG A 125 -3.04 5.81 -8.51
N LYS A 126 -2.55 6.97 -8.08
CA LYS A 126 -1.16 7.40 -8.38
C LYS A 126 -0.12 6.41 -7.87
N ALA A 127 -0.32 5.86 -6.68
CA ALA A 127 0.58 4.84 -6.12
C ALA A 127 0.43 3.48 -6.81
N ALA A 128 -0.81 3.06 -7.12
CA ALA A 128 -1.12 1.80 -7.79
C ALA A 128 -0.53 1.71 -9.20
N GLU A 129 -0.56 2.83 -9.94
CA GLU A 129 0.07 2.97 -11.26
C GLU A 129 1.59 2.79 -11.21
N GLN A 130 2.21 3.04 -10.07
CA GLN A 130 3.63 2.77 -9.80
C GLN A 130 3.89 1.35 -9.24
N ASN A 131 2.94 0.44 -9.36
CA ASN A 131 3.00 -0.94 -8.86
C ASN A 131 3.12 -1.07 -7.33
N HIS A 132 2.65 -0.09 -6.56
CA HIS A 132 2.56 -0.23 -5.11
C HIS A 132 1.42 -1.21 -4.77
N LEU A 133 1.76 -2.36 -4.21
CA LEU A 133 0.83 -3.47 -3.99
C LEU A 133 -0.38 -3.05 -3.15
N GLU A 134 -0.15 -2.49 -1.98
CA GLU A 134 -1.23 -2.11 -1.06
C GLU A 134 -2.12 -0.99 -1.65
N ALA A 135 -1.55 -0.14 -2.50
CA ALA A 135 -2.34 0.86 -3.21
C ALA A 135 -3.21 0.26 -4.32
N GLN A 136 -2.74 -0.79 -4.99
CA GLN A 136 -3.55 -1.54 -5.95
C GLN A 136 -4.74 -2.21 -5.26
N ILE A 137 -4.51 -2.83 -4.10
CA ILE A 137 -5.58 -3.43 -3.27
C ILE A 137 -6.56 -2.35 -2.80
N GLY A 138 -6.05 -1.23 -2.31
CA GLY A 138 -6.86 -0.08 -1.89
C GLY A 138 -7.74 0.44 -3.02
N LEU A 139 -7.16 0.69 -4.18
CA LEU A 139 -7.87 1.20 -5.36
C LEU A 139 -8.93 0.20 -5.87
N ALA A 140 -8.58 -1.09 -5.93
CA ALA A 140 -9.51 -2.16 -6.29
C ALA A 140 -10.72 -2.17 -5.34
N THR A 141 -10.47 -2.04 -4.04
CA THR A 141 -11.50 -1.99 -3.01
C THR A 141 -12.40 -0.76 -3.15
N GLN A 142 -11.83 0.42 -3.47
CA GLN A 142 -12.63 1.62 -3.72
C GLN A 142 -13.60 1.41 -4.89
N TYR A 143 -13.14 0.86 -6.02
CA TYR A 143 -14.00 0.54 -7.16
C TYR A 143 -15.01 -0.57 -6.85
N PHE A 144 -14.61 -1.60 -6.12
CA PHE A 144 -15.49 -2.72 -5.75
C PHE A 144 -16.65 -2.26 -4.86
N LEU A 145 -16.38 -1.37 -3.91
CA LEU A 145 -17.38 -0.86 -2.96
C LEU A 145 -18.10 0.41 -3.46
N GLY A 146 -17.60 1.08 -4.49
CA GLY A 146 -18.11 2.38 -4.93
C GLY A 146 -17.81 3.50 -3.94
N ARG A 147 -16.60 3.53 -3.36
CA ARG A 147 -16.17 4.55 -2.42
C ARG A 147 -15.19 5.52 -3.10
N GLY A 148 -15.50 6.82 -3.11
CA GLY A 148 -14.66 7.83 -3.75
C GLY A 148 -14.52 7.69 -5.28
N ALA A 149 -15.25 6.77 -5.86
CA ALA A 149 -15.47 6.57 -7.29
C ALA A 149 -16.77 5.78 -7.49
N PRO A 150 -17.46 5.90 -8.62
CA PRO A 150 -18.57 5.03 -8.95
C PRO A 150 -18.14 3.55 -8.91
N ARG A 151 -19.05 2.70 -8.42
CA ARG A 151 -18.80 1.25 -8.39
C ARG A 151 -18.52 0.72 -9.78
N ASP A 152 -17.38 0.05 -9.94
CA ASP A 152 -16.93 -0.48 -11.21
C ASP A 152 -16.19 -1.81 -11.00
N PHE A 153 -16.88 -2.93 -11.22
CA PHE A 153 -16.29 -4.26 -11.07
C PHE A 153 -15.21 -4.55 -12.11
N ARG A 154 -15.24 -3.92 -13.28
CA ARG A 154 -14.18 -4.09 -14.29
C ARG A 154 -12.88 -3.48 -13.81
N GLN A 155 -12.94 -2.25 -13.31
CA GLN A 155 -11.76 -1.61 -12.71
C GLN A 155 -11.28 -2.37 -11.47
N ALA A 156 -12.19 -2.80 -10.59
CA ALA A 156 -11.85 -3.60 -9.43
C ALA A 156 -11.11 -4.89 -9.81
N ALA A 157 -11.63 -5.63 -10.80
CA ALA A 157 -11.01 -6.85 -11.30
C ALA A 157 -9.59 -6.62 -11.82
N GLN A 158 -9.39 -5.57 -12.63
CA GLN A 158 -8.06 -5.25 -13.18
C GLN A 158 -7.03 -4.97 -12.08
N TRP A 159 -7.41 -4.26 -11.03
CA TRP A 159 -6.48 -3.93 -9.95
C TRP A 159 -6.27 -5.09 -8.98
N TYR A 160 -7.31 -5.90 -8.67
CA TYR A 160 -7.13 -7.13 -7.90
C TYR A 160 -6.27 -8.15 -8.65
N GLU A 161 -6.42 -8.27 -9.99
CA GLU A 161 -5.59 -9.14 -10.81
C GLU A 161 -4.11 -8.75 -10.71
N ARG A 162 -3.79 -7.44 -10.85
CA ARG A 162 -2.42 -6.95 -10.69
C ARG A 162 -1.84 -7.21 -9.30
N ALA A 163 -2.64 -7.02 -8.25
CA ALA A 163 -2.22 -7.32 -6.89
C ALA A 163 -2.00 -8.83 -6.67
N ALA A 164 -2.90 -9.67 -7.19
CA ALA A 164 -2.76 -11.12 -7.18
C ALA A 164 -1.48 -11.57 -7.91
N ASP A 165 -1.17 -10.97 -9.06
CA ASP A 165 0.05 -11.29 -9.82
C ASP A 165 1.33 -10.91 -9.08
N GLN A 166 1.27 -9.92 -8.18
CA GLN A 166 2.35 -9.60 -7.24
C GLN A 166 2.42 -10.56 -6.03
N GLY A 167 1.50 -11.52 -5.91
CA GLY A 167 1.51 -12.54 -4.87
C GLY A 167 0.54 -12.31 -3.71
N ASP A 168 -0.37 -11.32 -3.81
CA ASP A 168 -1.38 -11.12 -2.78
C ASP A 168 -2.48 -12.19 -2.87
N GLU A 169 -2.54 -13.05 -1.86
CA GLU A 169 -3.45 -14.21 -1.81
C GLU A 169 -4.92 -13.78 -1.65
N ALA A 170 -5.18 -12.70 -0.90
CA ALA A 170 -6.53 -12.19 -0.72
C ALA A 170 -7.08 -11.63 -2.04
N SER A 171 -6.28 -10.86 -2.77
CA SER A 171 -6.63 -10.38 -4.10
C SER A 171 -6.82 -11.52 -5.09
N ALA A 172 -6.00 -12.59 -5.00
CA ALA A 172 -6.17 -13.79 -5.82
C ALA A 172 -7.52 -14.46 -5.56
N TYR A 173 -7.96 -14.56 -4.30
CA TYR A 173 -9.27 -15.09 -3.97
C TYR A 173 -10.41 -14.24 -4.54
N ILE A 174 -10.30 -12.91 -4.42
CA ILE A 174 -11.33 -11.99 -4.92
C ILE A 174 -11.44 -12.04 -6.43
N ILE A 175 -10.32 -11.95 -7.16
CA ILE A 175 -10.35 -12.01 -8.63
C ILE A 175 -10.85 -13.36 -9.13
N ALA A 176 -10.52 -14.46 -8.45
CA ALA A 176 -11.07 -15.78 -8.75
C ALA A 176 -12.58 -15.80 -8.64
N SER A 177 -13.14 -15.20 -7.59
CA SER A 177 -14.60 -15.08 -7.41
C SER A 177 -15.25 -14.23 -8.51
N LEU A 178 -14.59 -13.16 -8.97
CA LEU A 178 -15.09 -12.34 -10.08
C LEU A 178 -15.12 -13.12 -11.39
N TYR A 179 -14.09 -13.91 -11.70
CA TYR A 179 -14.09 -14.83 -12.85
C TYR A 179 -15.10 -15.96 -12.71
N GLU A 180 -15.30 -16.52 -11.51
CA GLU A 180 -16.32 -17.55 -11.26
C GLU A 180 -17.72 -17.05 -11.57
N LYS A 181 -18.03 -15.79 -11.24
CA LYS A 181 -19.37 -15.20 -11.38
C LYS A 181 -19.58 -14.41 -12.67
N GLY A 182 -18.51 -14.02 -13.35
CA GLY A 182 -18.59 -13.11 -14.49
C GLY A 182 -18.89 -11.65 -14.06
N GLU A 183 -18.46 -11.25 -12.86
CA GLU A 183 -18.68 -9.90 -12.35
C GLU A 183 -17.54 -8.96 -12.78
N GLY A 184 -17.82 -8.03 -13.70
CA GLY A 184 -16.82 -7.09 -14.23
C GLY A 184 -15.82 -7.70 -15.22
N VAL A 185 -15.82 -9.02 -15.36
CA VAL A 185 -15.04 -9.81 -16.32
C VAL A 185 -15.94 -10.87 -16.93
N GLU A 186 -15.57 -11.43 -18.09
CA GLU A 186 -16.23 -12.59 -18.63
C GLU A 186 -16.03 -13.79 -17.70
N GLN A 187 -17.10 -14.62 -17.53
CA GLN A 187 -17.01 -15.83 -16.71
C GLN A 187 -15.96 -16.79 -17.27
N ASP A 188 -15.01 -17.19 -16.44
CA ASP A 188 -13.86 -18.01 -16.84
C ASP A 188 -13.45 -18.97 -15.71
N TYR A 189 -13.94 -20.20 -15.74
CA TYR A 189 -13.61 -21.20 -14.73
C TYR A 189 -12.14 -21.62 -14.72
N PRO A 190 -11.42 -21.76 -15.86
CA PRO A 190 -9.98 -21.92 -15.90
C PRO A 190 -9.23 -20.85 -15.14
N ARG A 191 -9.53 -19.57 -15.39
CA ARG A 191 -8.91 -18.46 -14.65
C ARG A 191 -9.31 -18.44 -13.17
N ALA A 192 -10.59 -18.71 -12.87
CA ALA A 192 -11.02 -18.84 -11.47
C ALA A 192 -10.25 -19.94 -10.75
N LEU A 193 -10.07 -21.13 -11.36
CA LEU A 193 -9.26 -22.21 -10.81
C LEU A 193 -7.81 -21.77 -10.59
N TYR A 194 -7.21 -21.11 -11.56
CA TYR A 194 -5.84 -20.60 -11.46
C TYR A 194 -5.65 -19.70 -10.25
N TYR A 195 -6.49 -18.66 -10.09
CA TYR A 195 -6.37 -17.72 -9.00
C TYR A 195 -6.80 -18.29 -7.64
N TYR A 196 -7.83 -19.15 -7.57
CA TYR A 196 -8.14 -19.86 -6.33
C TYR A 196 -6.98 -20.78 -5.90
N SER A 197 -6.28 -21.42 -6.84
CA SER A 197 -5.10 -22.25 -6.53
C SER A 197 -3.95 -21.41 -5.98
N ARG A 198 -3.75 -20.19 -6.49
CA ARG A 198 -2.77 -19.25 -5.94
C ARG A 198 -3.17 -18.76 -4.55
N ALA A 199 -4.42 -18.42 -4.34
CA ALA A 199 -4.94 -18.04 -3.02
C ALA A 199 -4.78 -19.18 -2.00
N ALA A 200 -4.85 -20.43 -2.45
CA ALA A 200 -4.69 -21.60 -1.60
C ALA A 200 -3.22 -21.93 -1.24
N SER A 201 -2.24 -21.27 -1.85
CA SER A 201 -0.82 -21.53 -1.57
C SER A 201 -0.43 -21.22 -0.12
N GLY A 202 -1.11 -20.28 0.52
CA GLY A 202 -1.00 -19.98 1.96
C GLY A 202 -1.73 -20.95 2.88
N GLY A 203 -2.37 -21.99 2.32
CA GLY A 203 -3.08 -23.00 3.12
C GLY A 203 -4.51 -22.65 3.48
N GLU A 204 -5.10 -21.58 2.89
CA GLU A 204 -6.47 -21.16 3.18
C GLU A 204 -7.49 -22.23 2.73
N PRO A 205 -8.25 -22.89 3.67
CA PRO A 205 -9.13 -23.99 3.33
C PRO A 205 -10.26 -23.61 2.35
N ALA A 206 -10.77 -22.39 2.46
CA ALA A 206 -11.84 -21.90 1.58
C ALA A 206 -11.36 -21.80 0.12
N ALA A 207 -10.14 -21.34 -0.10
CA ALA A 207 -9.55 -21.26 -1.43
C ALA A 207 -9.30 -22.65 -2.03
N LEU A 208 -8.85 -23.62 -1.21
CA LEU A 208 -8.70 -25.02 -1.63
C LEU A 208 -10.02 -25.66 -2.06
N MET A 209 -11.09 -25.42 -1.30
CA MET A 209 -12.43 -25.90 -1.65
C MET A 209 -12.89 -25.31 -2.98
N LYS A 210 -12.76 -24.00 -3.13
CA LYS A 210 -13.14 -23.27 -4.35
C LYS A 210 -12.34 -23.76 -5.57
N ALA A 211 -11.03 -23.98 -5.43
CA ALA A 211 -10.22 -24.52 -6.50
C ALA A 211 -10.70 -25.92 -6.96
N ARG A 212 -11.11 -26.78 -6.01
CA ARG A 212 -11.70 -28.10 -6.34
C ARG A 212 -13.01 -27.96 -7.07
N GLU A 213 -13.94 -27.10 -6.60
CA GLU A 213 -15.22 -26.82 -7.26
C GLU A 213 -15.00 -26.34 -8.71
N MET A 214 -14.04 -25.45 -8.95
CA MET A 214 -13.75 -24.96 -10.31
C MET A 214 -13.18 -26.08 -11.20
N ARG A 215 -12.34 -26.94 -10.66
CA ARG A 215 -11.80 -28.09 -11.39
C ARG A 215 -12.91 -29.04 -11.84
N ASP A 216 -13.91 -29.27 -10.99
CA ASP A 216 -15.03 -30.16 -11.29
C ASP A 216 -15.99 -29.60 -12.35
N LYS A 217 -15.98 -28.27 -12.55
CA LYS A 217 -16.74 -27.59 -13.60
C LYS A 217 -16.06 -27.61 -14.97
N LEU A 218 -14.79 -27.99 -15.04
CA LEU A 218 -14.06 -28.06 -16.30
C LEU A 218 -14.34 -29.39 -17.03
N PRO A 219 -14.45 -29.37 -18.38
CA PRO A 219 -14.59 -30.60 -19.14
C PRO A 219 -13.38 -31.52 -18.93
N ARG A 220 -13.65 -32.82 -18.80
CA ARG A 220 -12.63 -33.88 -18.69
C ARG A 220 -11.97 -34.11 -20.04
#